data_a04b156c53cca045537098985f45519d
#
_entry.id   a04b156c53cca045537098985f45519d
#
_cell.length_a   1.000
_cell.length_b   1.000
_cell.length_c   1.000
_cell.angle_alpha   90.00
_cell.angle_beta   90.00
_cell.angle_gamma   90.00
#
_symmetry.space_group_name_H-M   'P 1'
#
loop_
_entity.id
_entity.type
_entity.pdbx_description
1 polymer ?
#
loop_
_entity_poly.entity_id
_entity_poly.type
_entity_poly.pdbx_seq_one_letter_code
_entity_poly.pdbx_strand_id
1 'polypeptide(L)'
;MDQAIALSGFFLPKGSWIVSTEGRSVPSVVHSARRNPVFPAEGRLIVLIDERSASASEIVSGALQDWDRAVIVGRRSFGKGLVQRQYLLPDGSALRLVVARYHTPSGREIQRPYVKGGDRTAYRTHPLPDTIPSPAYRTLRTGRTVYGGGGIAPDVCVIQDTVQASYLNALLRKNIFPEFMLHYLDRNRAALERDYPEFASFEERFEVPDEMYEELTGLGLEQGVTPPAEGSDLEAGTRRLLKALLAERLFDRGALLRILHARDDADFIRALNLLKNWEAEGLPLLEAQHERQ
;
A
#
# COMPACT_ATOMS: atom_id res chain seq x y z
N MET A 1 5.01 -15.81 -2.46
CA MET A 1 5.57 -15.65 -3.81
C MET A 1 4.62 -16.16 -4.89
N ASP A 2 4.12 -17.38 -4.81
CA ASP A 2 3.26 -17.98 -5.85
C ASP A 2 2.00 -17.16 -6.17
N GLN A 3 1.35 -16.58 -5.17
CA GLN A 3 0.20 -15.71 -5.38
C GLN A 3 0.54 -14.41 -6.11
N ALA A 4 1.72 -13.84 -5.83
CA ALA A 4 2.19 -12.65 -6.55
C ALA A 4 2.48 -12.96 -8.03
N ILE A 5 3.09 -14.12 -8.30
CA ILE A 5 3.33 -14.60 -9.67
C ILE A 5 2.00 -14.84 -10.40
N ALA A 6 1.04 -15.49 -9.75
CA ALA A 6 -0.28 -15.74 -10.32
C ALA A 6 -1.03 -14.44 -10.62
N LEU A 7 -1.02 -13.49 -9.68
CA LEU A 7 -1.68 -12.19 -9.84
C LEU A 7 -1.05 -11.37 -10.97
N SER A 8 0.29 -11.28 -11.02
CA SER A 8 0.99 -10.60 -12.12
C SER A 8 0.65 -11.23 -13.48
N GLY A 9 0.51 -12.57 -13.52
CA GLY A 9 0.15 -13.31 -14.72
C GLY A 9 -1.27 -13.05 -15.24
N PHE A 10 -2.15 -12.39 -14.47
CA PHE A 10 -3.45 -11.94 -14.96
C PHE A 10 -3.34 -10.75 -15.91
N PHE A 11 -2.23 -10.03 -15.87
CA PHE A 11 -2.01 -8.79 -16.62
C PHE A 11 -0.86 -8.89 -17.63
N LEU A 12 0.01 -9.89 -17.50
CA LEU A 12 1.20 -10.04 -18.35
C LEU A 12 1.07 -11.24 -19.29
N PRO A 13 1.59 -11.16 -20.52
CA PRO A 13 1.63 -12.27 -21.44
C PRO A 13 2.30 -13.51 -20.86
N LYS A 14 1.86 -14.70 -21.27
CA LYS A 14 2.52 -15.96 -20.90
C LYS A 14 4.01 -15.91 -21.25
N GLY A 15 4.85 -16.35 -20.32
CA GLY A 15 6.31 -16.33 -20.46
C GLY A 15 6.99 -15.04 -19.98
N SER A 16 6.25 -13.95 -19.76
CA SER A 16 6.84 -12.71 -19.21
C SER A 16 7.47 -12.97 -17.85
N TRP A 17 8.70 -12.50 -17.67
CA TRP A 17 9.37 -12.55 -16.37
C TRP A 17 8.61 -11.71 -15.35
N ILE A 18 8.49 -12.23 -14.14
CA ILE A 18 7.82 -11.54 -13.04
C ILE A 18 8.81 -11.19 -11.95
N VAL A 19 9.63 -12.14 -11.57
CA VAL A 19 10.64 -11.97 -10.52
C VAL A 19 11.73 -13.02 -10.70
N SER A 20 12.96 -12.65 -10.41
CA SER A 20 14.05 -13.62 -10.22
C SER A 20 14.55 -13.59 -8.80
N THR A 21 15.13 -14.70 -8.37
CA THR A 21 15.80 -14.84 -7.06
C THR A 21 17.25 -15.22 -7.28
N GLU A 22 18.16 -14.51 -6.64
CA GLU A 22 19.58 -14.77 -6.72
C GLU A 22 20.19 -14.84 -5.33
N GLY A 23 21.02 -15.83 -5.09
CA GLY A 23 21.67 -16.02 -3.81
C GLY A 23 23.04 -16.68 -3.92
N ARG A 24 23.89 -16.42 -2.92
CA ARG A 24 25.27 -16.94 -2.91
C ARG A 24 25.33 -18.48 -2.89
N SER A 25 24.38 -19.12 -2.21
CA SER A 25 24.40 -20.57 -1.96
C SER A 25 23.17 -21.29 -2.53
N VAL A 26 22.36 -20.59 -3.31
CA VAL A 26 21.19 -21.16 -3.98
C VAL A 26 21.22 -20.77 -5.45
N PRO A 27 20.75 -21.66 -6.35
CA PRO A 27 20.67 -21.32 -7.78
C PRO A 27 19.78 -20.11 -8.02
N SER A 28 20.15 -19.33 -9.05
CA SER A 28 19.25 -18.28 -9.57
C SER A 28 18.02 -18.94 -10.19
N VAL A 29 16.84 -18.44 -9.85
CA VAL A 29 15.57 -18.94 -10.37
C VAL A 29 14.74 -17.78 -10.91
N VAL A 30 14.29 -17.91 -12.16
CA VAL A 30 13.37 -16.97 -12.80
C VAL A 30 11.96 -17.52 -12.75
N HIS A 31 11.04 -16.69 -12.32
CA HIS A 31 9.61 -16.98 -12.30
C HIS A 31 8.88 -16.15 -13.33
N SER A 32 8.11 -16.80 -14.19
CA SER A 32 7.40 -16.18 -15.30
C SER A 32 5.90 -16.43 -15.24
N ALA A 33 5.12 -15.62 -15.95
CA ALA A 33 3.69 -15.80 -16.12
C ALA A 33 3.41 -17.17 -16.77
N ARG A 34 2.58 -17.98 -16.14
CA ARG A 34 2.31 -19.37 -16.57
C ARG A 34 1.16 -19.50 -17.56
N ARG A 35 0.30 -18.49 -17.62
CA ARG A 35 -0.94 -18.47 -18.43
C ARG A 35 -1.02 -17.18 -19.22
N ASN A 36 -1.88 -17.16 -20.23
CA ASN A 36 -2.24 -15.92 -20.91
C ASN A 36 -3.00 -14.99 -19.96
N PRO A 37 -2.89 -13.67 -20.16
CA PRO A 37 -3.52 -12.70 -19.29
C PRO A 37 -5.05 -12.82 -19.33
N VAL A 38 -5.68 -12.53 -18.21
CA VAL A 38 -7.14 -12.47 -18.09
C VAL A 38 -7.65 -11.09 -18.52
N PHE A 39 -6.85 -10.05 -18.26
CA PHE A 39 -7.18 -8.68 -18.60
C PHE A 39 -6.47 -8.27 -19.89
N PRO A 40 -7.16 -7.53 -20.79
CA PRO A 40 -6.57 -7.07 -22.05
C PRO A 40 -5.29 -6.28 -21.82
N ALA A 41 -4.33 -6.46 -22.75
CA ALA A 41 -3.04 -5.76 -22.66
C ALA A 41 -3.20 -4.25 -22.84
N GLU A 42 -4.16 -3.82 -23.64
CA GLU A 42 -4.44 -2.42 -24.00
C GLU A 42 -5.21 -1.65 -22.90
N GLY A 43 -5.73 -2.35 -21.89
CA GLY A 43 -6.48 -1.73 -20.80
C GLY A 43 -5.60 -0.85 -19.92
N ARG A 44 -6.09 0.36 -19.61
CA ARG A 44 -5.46 1.24 -18.62
C ARG A 44 -5.41 0.54 -17.26
N LEU A 45 -4.26 0.54 -16.62
CA LEU A 45 -4.05 -0.10 -15.32
C LEU A 45 -3.22 0.80 -14.42
N ILE A 46 -3.74 1.05 -13.23
CA ILE A 46 -3.01 1.73 -12.15
C ILE A 46 -2.87 0.77 -10.97
N VAL A 47 -1.71 0.79 -10.36
CA VAL A 47 -1.44 0.09 -9.10
C VAL A 47 -1.08 1.11 -8.04
N LEU A 48 -1.86 1.14 -6.96
CA LEU A 48 -1.60 1.98 -5.81
C LEU A 48 -0.61 1.28 -4.86
N ILE A 49 0.42 2.00 -4.46
CA ILE A 49 1.38 1.55 -3.46
C ILE A 49 1.66 2.64 -2.43
N ASP A 50 2.07 2.22 -1.25
CA ASP A 50 2.52 3.08 -0.18
C ASP A 50 3.74 2.47 0.53
N GLU A 51 4.25 3.13 1.55
CA GLU A 51 5.41 2.70 2.35
C GLU A 51 5.17 1.40 3.15
N ARG A 52 3.93 0.91 3.21
CA ARG A 52 3.55 -0.37 3.84
C ARG A 52 3.48 -1.50 2.82
N SER A 53 3.43 -1.17 1.54
CA SER A 53 3.44 -2.14 0.45
C SER A 53 4.78 -2.86 0.42
N ALA A 54 4.79 -4.17 0.69
CA ALA A 54 6.01 -4.93 0.91
C ALA A 54 6.00 -6.32 0.28
N SER A 55 7.18 -6.86 -0.03
CA SER A 55 7.39 -8.26 -0.42
C SER A 55 6.58 -8.65 -1.66
N ALA A 56 5.51 -9.47 -1.51
CA ALA A 56 4.65 -9.91 -2.62
C ALA A 56 4.03 -8.73 -3.40
N SER A 57 3.66 -7.67 -2.71
CA SER A 57 3.13 -6.45 -3.34
C SER A 57 4.17 -5.76 -4.22
N GLU A 58 5.45 -5.79 -3.79
CA GLU A 58 6.57 -5.22 -4.55
C GLU A 58 6.94 -6.07 -5.76
N ILE A 59 6.75 -7.39 -5.68
CA ILE A 59 6.90 -8.29 -6.84
C ILE A 59 5.85 -7.93 -7.91
N VAL A 60 4.58 -7.77 -7.50
CA VAL A 60 3.49 -7.43 -8.43
C VAL A 60 3.71 -6.05 -9.05
N SER A 61 3.86 -5.01 -8.22
CA SER A 61 4.01 -3.63 -8.69
C SER A 61 5.28 -3.45 -9.53
N GLY A 62 6.39 -4.05 -9.11
CA GLY A 62 7.67 -3.99 -9.84
C GLY A 62 7.60 -4.70 -11.19
N ALA A 63 6.98 -5.87 -11.27
CA ALA A 63 6.80 -6.58 -12.54
C ALA A 63 5.92 -5.79 -13.51
N LEU A 64 4.79 -5.27 -13.05
CA LEU A 64 3.86 -4.52 -13.89
C LEU A 64 4.47 -3.17 -14.34
N GLN A 65 5.28 -2.52 -13.50
CA GLN A 65 6.01 -1.31 -13.85
C GLN A 65 7.09 -1.60 -14.91
N ASP A 66 7.91 -2.63 -14.70
CA ASP A 66 9.02 -2.96 -15.60
C ASP A 66 8.56 -3.40 -16.99
N TRP A 67 7.39 -4.03 -17.08
CA TRP A 67 6.75 -4.36 -18.35
C TRP A 67 5.94 -3.21 -18.95
N ASP A 68 5.95 -2.02 -18.36
CA ASP A 68 5.10 -0.89 -18.76
C ASP A 68 3.60 -1.27 -18.84
N ARG A 69 3.18 -2.26 -18.06
CA ARG A 69 1.78 -2.73 -18.04
C ARG A 69 0.90 -1.87 -17.17
N ALA A 70 1.47 -1.25 -16.14
CA ALA A 70 0.74 -0.39 -15.22
C ALA A 70 1.52 0.90 -14.93
N VAL A 71 0.79 1.94 -14.57
CA VAL A 71 1.31 3.14 -13.93
C VAL A 71 1.23 2.93 -12.42
N ILE A 72 2.33 3.12 -11.73
CA ILE A 72 2.41 2.97 -10.27
C ILE A 72 2.21 4.34 -9.64
N VAL A 73 1.22 4.45 -8.76
CA VAL A 73 0.81 5.72 -8.13
C VAL A 73 0.89 5.60 -6.61
N GLY A 74 1.30 6.65 -5.95
CA GLY A 74 1.35 6.73 -4.49
C GLY A 74 2.72 7.07 -3.95
N ARG A 75 3.24 6.31 -3.01
CA ARG A 75 4.54 6.51 -2.37
C ARG A 75 5.45 5.30 -2.53
N ARG A 76 6.77 5.52 -2.40
CA ARG A 76 7.76 4.45 -2.47
C ARG A 76 7.43 3.32 -1.51
N SER A 77 7.48 2.07 -2.00
CA SER A 77 7.20 0.88 -1.21
C SER A 77 8.28 0.58 -0.15
N PHE A 78 8.03 -0.41 0.69
CA PHE A 78 8.84 -0.72 1.86
C PHE A 78 10.29 -1.11 1.57
N GLY A 79 10.54 -1.87 0.50
CA GLY A 79 11.88 -2.38 0.17
C GLY A 79 12.24 -3.69 0.85
N LYS A 80 11.32 -4.68 0.87
CA LYS A 80 11.56 -6.03 1.40
C LYS A 80 11.82 -7.01 0.26
N GLY A 81 13.07 -7.09 -0.16
CA GLY A 81 13.53 -7.89 -1.30
C GLY A 81 14.32 -9.15 -0.92
N LEU A 82 14.16 -9.71 0.29
CA LEU A 82 14.91 -10.87 0.76
C LEU A 82 14.07 -12.14 0.80
N VAL A 83 14.64 -13.22 0.26
CA VAL A 83 14.10 -14.58 0.39
C VAL A 83 14.65 -15.19 1.67
N GLN A 84 13.75 -15.64 2.54
CA GLN A 84 14.11 -16.34 3.77
C GLN A 84 13.71 -17.80 3.69
N ARG A 85 14.57 -18.69 4.20
CA ARG A 85 14.28 -20.11 4.37
C ARG A 85 14.36 -20.47 5.85
N GLN A 86 13.43 -21.29 6.29
CA GLN A 86 13.39 -21.82 7.65
C GLN A 86 14.02 -23.22 7.66
N TYR A 87 14.89 -23.45 8.63
CA TYR A 87 15.53 -24.72 8.90
C TYR A 87 15.12 -25.16 10.30
N LEU A 88 14.54 -26.35 10.40
CA LEU A 88 14.23 -26.97 11.68
C LEU A 88 15.51 -27.56 12.26
N LEU A 89 15.76 -27.33 13.54
CA LEU A 89 16.91 -27.89 14.28
C LEU A 89 16.50 -29.14 15.08
N PRO A 90 17.45 -30.00 15.45
CA PRO A 90 17.16 -31.26 16.16
C PRO A 90 16.45 -31.09 17.49
N ASP A 91 16.59 -29.95 18.14
CA ASP A 91 15.93 -29.60 19.42
C ASP A 91 14.49 -29.08 19.25
N GLY A 92 13.97 -29.07 18.02
CA GLY A 92 12.64 -28.56 17.70
C GLY A 92 12.59 -27.04 17.48
N SER A 93 13.67 -26.32 17.69
CA SER A 93 13.75 -24.89 17.34
C SER A 93 13.87 -24.67 15.83
N ALA A 94 13.69 -23.44 15.37
CA ALA A 94 13.74 -23.10 13.96
C ALA A 94 14.67 -21.90 13.71
N LEU A 95 15.59 -22.05 12.77
CA LEU A 95 16.46 -21.00 12.29
C LEU A 95 15.94 -20.45 10.98
N ARG A 96 15.76 -19.12 10.88
CA ARG A 96 15.36 -18.45 9.66
C ARG A 96 16.52 -17.64 9.10
N LEU A 97 16.98 -18.03 7.91
CA LEU A 97 18.12 -17.41 7.22
C LEU A 97 17.69 -16.73 5.92
N VAL A 98 18.33 -15.62 5.59
CA VAL A 98 18.28 -15.02 4.27
C VAL A 98 19.14 -15.85 3.33
N VAL A 99 18.57 -16.35 2.24
CA VAL A 99 19.24 -17.21 1.26
C VAL A 99 19.37 -16.60 -0.12
N ALA A 100 18.52 -15.62 -0.49
CA ALA A 100 18.54 -14.96 -1.78
C ALA A 100 17.91 -13.56 -1.72
N ARG A 101 18.06 -12.81 -2.82
CA ARG A 101 17.43 -11.51 -3.06
C ARG A 101 16.47 -11.61 -4.23
N TYR A 102 15.45 -10.76 -4.22
CA TYR A 102 14.52 -10.60 -5.33
C TYR A 102 15.02 -9.52 -6.29
N HIS A 103 14.87 -9.81 -7.58
CA HIS A 103 15.07 -8.83 -8.65
C HIS A 103 13.82 -8.77 -9.53
N THR A 104 13.45 -7.57 -9.93
CA THR A 104 12.36 -7.33 -10.87
C THR A 104 12.79 -7.71 -12.29
N PRO A 105 11.88 -7.73 -13.29
CA PRO A 105 12.23 -8.07 -14.67
C PRO A 105 13.34 -7.20 -15.29
N SER A 106 13.44 -5.93 -14.91
CA SER A 106 14.52 -5.03 -15.37
C SER A 106 15.86 -5.25 -14.64
N GLY A 107 15.94 -6.19 -13.70
CA GLY A 107 17.11 -6.48 -12.89
C GLY A 107 17.27 -5.62 -11.64
N ARG A 108 16.27 -4.79 -11.30
CA ARG A 108 16.32 -3.96 -10.08
C ARG A 108 16.29 -4.82 -8.83
N GLU A 109 17.18 -4.55 -7.89
CA GLU A 109 17.08 -5.09 -6.53
C GLU A 109 16.02 -4.30 -5.75
N ILE A 110 15.05 -5.02 -5.15
CA ILE A 110 13.98 -4.43 -4.35
C ILE A 110 14.49 -4.07 -2.95
N GLN A 111 15.48 -4.84 -2.44
CA GLN A 111 15.93 -4.74 -1.06
C GLN A 111 16.46 -3.35 -0.72
N ARG A 112 15.87 -2.76 0.32
CA ARG A 112 16.37 -1.54 0.94
C ARG A 112 17.71 -1.79 1.63
N PRO A 113 18.75 -0.94 1.42
CA PRO A 113 20.03 -1.10 2.09
C PRO A 113 19.91 -1.05 3.61
N TYR A 114 20.61 -1.93 4.30
CA TYR A 114 20.76 -1.85 5.75
C TYR A 114 21.79 -0.79 6.11
N VAL A 115 21.41 0.17 6.96
CA VAL A 115 22.35 1.10 7.54
C VAL A 115 23.09 0.40 8.69
N LYS A 116 24.40 0.22 8.54
CA LYS A 116 25.24 -0.42 9.57
C LYS A 116 25.23 0.43 10.85
N GLY A 117 24.80 -0.17 11.97
CA GLY A 117 24.65 0.55 13.24
C GLY A 117 23.34 1.38 13.34
N GLY A 118 22.49 1.38 12.34
CA GLY A 118 21.20 2.06 12.37
C GLY A 118 20.17 1.34 13.25
N ASP A 119 19.25 2.12 13.81
CA ASP A 119 18.13 1.61 14.57
C ASP A 119 17.24 0.74 13.65
N ARG A 120 17.06 -0.52 14.03
CA ARG A 120 16.17 -1.45 13.31
C ARG A 120 14.73 -0.99 13.31
N THR A 121 14.32 -0.21 14.30
CA THR A 121 12.98 0.37 14.40
C THR A 121 12.83 1.50 13.38
N ALA A 122 13.83 2.36 13.25
CA ALA A 122 13.85 3.41 12.24
C ALA A 122 13.82 2.85 10.81
N TYR A 123 14.48 1.72 10.57
CA TYR A 123 14.40 1.00 9.28
C TYR A 123 12.96 0.62 8.90
N ARG A 124 12.12 0.31 9.90
CA ARG A 124 10.74 -0.14 9.70
C ARG A 124 9.74 1.01 9.64
N THR A 125 10.07 2.16 10.21
CA THR A 125 9.10 3.26 10.45
C THR A 125 9.36 4.52 9.62
N HIS A 126 10.55 4.66 9.04
CA HIS A 126 10.88 5.85 8.25
C HIS A 126 10.97 5.51 6.76
N PRO A 127 10.30 6.27 5.88
CA PRO A 127 10.51 6.16 4.44
C PRO A 127 11.98 6.44 4.11
N LEU A 128 12.47 5.86 3.00
CA LEU A 128 13.80 6.23 2.49
C LEU A 128 13.76 7.70 2.09
N PRO A 129 14.76 8.49 2.52
CA PRO A 129 14.92 9.82 1.96
C PRO A 129 15.10 9.73 0.43
N ASP A 130 14.46 10.61 -0.32
CA ASP A 130 14.62 10.70 -1.78
C ASP A 130 16.06 11.06 -2.19
N THR A 131 16.89 11.48 -1.23
CA THR A 131 18.31 11.81 -1.39
C THR A 131 19.23 10.60 -1.48
N ILE A 132 18.76 9.37 -1.24
CA ILE A 132 19.61 8.19 -1.44
C ILE A 132 19.76 7.93 -2.93
N PRO A 133 21.01 7.95 -3.45
CA PRO A 133 21.26 7.62 -4.85
C PRO A 133 20.73 6.21 -5.15
N SER A 134 19.74 6.13 -6.00
CA SER A 134 19.15 4.86 -6.41
C SER A 134 19.65 4.53 -7.82
N PRO A 135 20.15 3.31 -8.08
CA PRO A 135 20.59 2.93 -9.41
C PRO A 135 19.41 3.00 -10.39
N ALA A 136 19.65 3.59 -11.55
CA ALA A 136 18.66 3.73 -12.60
C ALA A 136 18.67 2.50 -13.53
N TYR A 137 17.47 2.06 -13.90
CA TYR A 137 17.21 0.96 -14.82
C TYR A 137 16.23 1.42 -15.91
N ARG A 138 16.00 0.57 -16.89
CA ARG A 138 15.06 0.84 -17.98
C ARG A 138 13.94 -0.18 -17.98
N THR A 139 12.73 0.27 -18.19
CA THR A 139 11.58 -0.63 -18.41
C THR A 139 11.76 -1.38 -19.73
N LEU A 140 11.10 -2.54 -19.86
CA LEU A 140 11.40 -3.50 -20.93
C LEU A 140 10.74 -3.17 -22.28
N ARG A 141 9.72 -2.31 -22.30
CA ARG A 141 8.99 -2.00 -23.54
C ARG A 141 9.24 -0.57 -24.02
N THR A 142 9.01 0.42 -23.16
CA THR A 142 9.14 1.84 -23.53
C THR A 142 10.49 2.43 -23.17
N GLY A 143 11.31 1.75 -22.35
CA GLY A 143 12.60 2.24 -21.91
C GLY A 143 12.52 3.40 -20.91
N ARG A 144 11.39 3.56 -20.20
CA ARG A 144 11.28 4.56 -19.12
C ARG A 144 12.32 4.33 -18.04
N THR A 145 12.77 5.39 -17.40
CA THR A 145 13.67 5.26 -16.25
C THR A 145 12.90 4.85 -15.02
N VAL A 146 13.37 3.80 -14.36
CA VAL A 146 12.87 3.32 -13.06
C VAL A 146 14.05 3.13 -12.11
N TYR A 147 13.80 3.14 -10.81
CA TYR A 147 14.86 3.14 -9.80
C TYR A 147 14.80 1.91 -8.92
N GLY A 148 15.97 1.38 -8.54
CA GLY A 148 16.14 0.23 -7.64
C GLY A 148 16.74 0.64 -6.30
N GLY A 149 17.08 -0.38 -5.47
CA GLY A 149 17.83 -0.17 -4.22
C GLY A 149 17.01 0.41 -3.06
N GLY A 150 15.71 0.13 -3.00
CA GLY A 150 14.92 0.60 -1.86
C GLY A 150 13.42 0.60 -2.08
N GLY A 151 12.88 -0.53 -2.51
CA GLY A 151 11.48 -0.67 -2.85
C GLY A 151 11.17 -0.20 -4.28
N ILE A 152 9.90 -0.16 -4.60
CA ILE A 152 9.37 0.31 -5.88
C ILE A 152 9.06 1.80 -5.75
N ALA A 153 9.72 2.63 -6.56
CA ALA A 153 9.39 4.04 -6.67
C ALA A 153 8.15 4.20 -7.56
N PRO A 154 7.14 4.97 -7.16
CA PRO A 154 5.97 5.21 -8.00
C PRO A 154 6.35 6.05 -9.24
N ASP A 155 5.58 5.88 -10.31
CA ASP A 155 5.68 6.72 -11.51
C ASP A 155 5.05 8.10 -11.25
N VAL A 156 4.01 8.13 -10.43
CA VAL A 156 3.34 9.36 -9.98
C VAL A 156 3.32 9.38 -8.45
N CYS A 157 4.12 10.27 -7.88
CA CYS A 157 4.19 10.43 -6.43
C CYS A 157 2.99 11.24 -5.92
N VAL A 158 2.39 10.77 -4.82
CA VAL A 158 1.35 11.48 -4.09
C VAL A 158 1.90 11.85 -2.71
N ILE A 159 1.95 13.15 -2.44
CA ILE A 159 2.43 13.64 -1.15
C ILE A 159 1.31 13.47 -0.12
N GLN A 160 1.64 12.83 0.98
CA GLN A 160 0.73 12.71 2.12
C GLN A 160 0.94 13.89 3.07
N ASP A 161 -0.15 14.37 3.66
CA ASP A 161 -0.04 15.30 4.78
C ASP A 161 0.59 14.57 5.99
N THR A 162 1.85 14.91 6.26
CA THR A 162 2.63 14.27 7.32
C THR A 162 2.12 14.64 8.72
N VAL A 163 1.47 15.78 8.88
CA VAL A 163 0.91 16.25 10.17
C VAL A 163 -0.31 15.40 10.51
N GLN A 164 -1.23 15.21 9.54
CA GLN A 164 -2.40 14.34 9.69
C GLN A 164 -1.99 12.91 10.01
N ALA A 165 -1.06 12.37 9.23
CA ALA A 165 -0.55 11.01 9.45
C ALA A 165 0.10 10.86 10.84
N SER A 166 0.83 11.86 11.33
CA SER A 166 1.50 11.83 12.63
C SER A 166 0.51 11.75 13.79
N TYR A 167 -0.53 12.59 13.78
CA TYR A 167 -1.57 12.61 14.82
C TYR A 167 -2.37 11.30 14.87
N LEU A 168 -2.92 10.88 13.75
CA LEU A 168 -3.70 9.64 13.66
C LEU A 168 -2.86 8.40 14.04
N ASN A 169 -1.60 8.37 13.61
CA ASN A 169 -0.67 7.31 14.02
C ASN A 169 -0.35 7.33 15.51
N ALA A 170 -0.33 8.52 16.17
CA ALA A 170 -0.15 8.59 17.61
C ALA A 170 -1.35 7.98 18.35
N LEU A 171 -2.58 8.31 17.94
CA LEU A 171 -3.81 7.73 18.50
C LEU A 171 -3.85 6.20 18.31
N LEU A 172 -3.46 5.71 17.12
CA LEU A 172 -3.42 4.28 16.82
C LEU A 172 -2.35 3.54 17.64
N ARG A 173 -1.12 4.08 17.73
CA ARG A 173 -0.02 3.47 18.51
C ARG A 173 -0.33 3.36 19.99
N LYS A 174 -1.05 4.32 20.54
CA LYS A 174 -1.46 4.35 21.95
C LYS A 174 -2.76 3.58 22.20
N ASN A 175 -3.28 2.87 21.19
CA ASN A 175 -4.50 2.08 21.27
C ASN A 175 -5.77 2.89 21.66
N ILE A 176 -5.76 4.22 21.44
CA ILE A 176 -6.86 5.11 21.82
C ILE A 176 -8.12 4.81 21.01
N PHE A 177 -8.00 4.66 19.69
CA PHE A 177 -9.16 4.34 18.84
C PHE A 177 -9.86 3.03 19.21
N PRO A 178 -9.18 1.89 19.37
CA PRO A 178 -9.83 0.65 19.75
C PRO A 178 -10.52 0.71 21.12
N GLU A 179 -9.89 1.34 22.11
CA GLU A 179 -10.45 1.51 23.46
C GLU A 179 -11.69 2.40 23.43
N PHE A 180 -11.58 3.58 22.80
CA PHE A 180 -12.69 4.49 22.59
C PHE A 180 -13.86 3.81 21.89
N MET A 181 -13.62 3.14 20.75
CA MET A 181 -14.67 2.48 19.96
C MET A 181 -15.41 1.39 20.74
N LEU A 182 -14.69 0.64 21.60
CA LEU A 182 -15.30 -0.35 22.45
C LEU A 182 -16.31 0.29 23.42
N HIS A 183 -15.87 1.29 24.16
CA HIS A 183 -16.73 1.98 25.15
C HIS A 183 -17.89 2.74 24.51
N TYR A 184 -17.66 3.36 23.36
CA TYR A 184 -18.70 4.08 22.64
C TYR A 184 -19.79 3.14 22.12
N LEU A 185 -19.41 2.01 21.55
CA LEU A 185 -20.34 1.01 21.05
C LEU A 185 -21.12 0.31 22.17
N ASP A 186 -20.50 0.02 23.29
CA ASP A 186 -21.19 -0.58 24.44
C ASP A 186 -22.39 0.27 24.90
N ARG A 187 -22.25 1.61 24.79
CA ARG A 187 -23.32 2.55 25.18
C ARG A 187 -24.32 2.84 24.08
N ASN A 188 -23.93 2.83 22.82
CA ASN A 188 -24.72 3.40 21.73
C ASN A 188 -25.15 2.39 20.66
N ARG A 189 -24.70 1.13 20.70
CA ARG A 189 -24.95 0.13 19.64
C ARG A 189 -26.42 -0.01 19.29
N ALA A 190 -27.29 -0.22 20.30
CA ALA A 190 -28.71 -0.46 20.05
C ALA A 190 -29.42 0.73 19.40
N ALA A 191 -28.99 1.96 19.70
CA ALA A 191 -29.50 3.17 19.05
C ALA A 191 -29.01 3.28 17.62
N LEU A 192 -27.71 3.05 17.40
CA LEU A 192 -27.11 3.10 16.07
C LEU A 192 -27.71 2.06 15.11
N GLU A 193 -27.88 0.82 15.55
CA GLU A 193 -28.47 -0.26 14.74
C GLU A 193 -29.95 0.03 14.40
N ARG A 194 -30.72 0.63 15.34
CA ARG A 194 -32.07 1.06 15.08
C ARG A 194 -32.17 2.23 14.11
N ASP A 195 -31.32 3.24 14.28
CA ASP A 195 -31.39 4.49 13.53
C ASP A 195 -30.73 4.36 12.14
N TYR A 196 -29.79 3.41 12.02
CA TYR A 196 -29.05 3.10 10.79
C TYR A 196 -29.03 1.60 10.51
N PRO A 197 -30.17 0.97 10.15
CA PRO A 197 -30.25 -0.48 9.94
C PRO A 197 -29.43 -0.96 8.72
N GLU A 198 -29.13 -0.06 7.77
CA GLU A 198 -28.39 -0.36 6.55
C GLU A 198 -27.24 0.61 6.36
N PHE A 199 -26.13 0.11 5.78
CA PHE A 199 -24.92 0.90 5.53
C PHE A 199 -25.19 2.15 4.69
N ALA A 200 -26.05 2.06 3.66
CA ALA A 200 -26.38 3.21 2.81
C ALA A 200 -26.95 4.38 3.61
N SER A 201 -27.85 4.09 4.57
CA SER A 201 -28.43 5.11 5.44
C SER A 201 -27.41 5.70 6.42
N PHE A 202 -26.48 4.88 6.88
CA PHE A 202 -25.37 5.32 7.73
C PHE A 202 -24.37 6.19 6.95
N GLU A 203 -23.97 5.74 5.77
CA GLU A 203 -23.03 6.47 4.90
C GLU A 203 -23.53 7.89 4.59
N GLU A 204 -24.82 8.01 4.26
CA GLU A 204 -25.44 9.29 3.85
C GLU A 204 -25.73 10.23 5.02
N ARG A 205 -26.26 9.71 6.13
CA ARG A 205 -26.86 10.54 7.18
C ARG A 205 -26.09 10.60 8.50
N PHE A 206 -25.21 9.61 8.79
CA PHE A 206 -24.46 9.66 10.03
C PHE A 206 -23.34 10.69 9.93
N GLU A 207 -23.36 11.64 10.82
CA GLU A 207 -22.24 12.56 11.08
C GLU A 207 -21.71 12.28 12.49
N VAL A 208 -20.39 12.41 12.65
CA VAL A 208 -19.75 12.23 13.96
C VAL A 208 -20.15 13.39 14.85
N PRO A 209 -20.92 13.16 15.93
CA PRO A 209 -21.31 14.21 16.87
C PRO A 209 -20.08 14.86 17.54
N ASP A 210 -20.21 16.12 17.94
CA ASP A 210 -19.13 16.83 18.62
C ASP A 210 -18.73 16.14 19.93
N GLU A 211 -19.69 15.66 20.69
CA GLU A 211 -19.46 14.92 21.94
C GLU A 211 -18.61 13.64 21.70
N MET A 212 -18.83 12.94 20.57
CA MET A 212 -18.07 11.78 20.21
C MET A 212 -16.61 12.12 19.87
N TYR A 213 -16.41 13.25 19.20
CA TYR A 213 -15.09 13.75 18.85
C TYR A 213 -14.33 14.26 20.08
N GLU A 214 -15.00 15.03 20.95
CA GLU A 214 -14.44 15.55 22.20
C GLU A 214 -14.03 14.43 23.16
N GLU A 215 -14.83 13.38 23.30
CA GLU A 215 -14.50 12.20 24.10
C GLU A 215 -13.22 11.51 23.59
N LEU A 216 -13.08 11.29 22.25
CA LEU A 216 -11.86 10.74 21.67
C LEU A 216 -10.64 11.62 21.93
N THR A 217 -10.76 12.93 21.67
CA THR A 217 -9.63 13.86 21.81
C THR A 217 -9.26 14.05 23.27
N GLY A 218 -10.22 14.00 24.21
CA GLY A 218 -10.00 13.99 25.65
C GLY A 218 -9.14 12.79 26.08
N LEU A 219 -9.51 11.59 25.69
CA LEU A 219 -8.71 10.38 25.92
C LEU A 219 -7.31 10.49 25.32
N GLY A 220 -7.21 11.09 24.12
CA GLY A 220 -5.93 11.38 23.48
C GLY A 220 -5.06 12.30 24.32
N LEU A 221 -5.64 13.39 24.82
CA LEU A 221 -4.96 14.40 25.62
C LEU A 221 -4.46 13.82 26.95
N GLU A 222 -5.25 13.02 27.64
CA GLU A 222 -4.85 12.30 28.86
C GLU A 222 -3.61 11.43 28.65
N GLN A 223 -3.46 10.90 27.45
CA GLN A 223 -2.29 10.11 27.05
C GLN A 223 -1.20 10.94 26.34
N GLY A 224 -1.28 12.28 26.39
CA GLY A 224 -0.27 13.17 25.82
C GLY A 224 -0.29 13.24 24.30
N VAL A 225 -1.45 13.10 23.67
CA VAL A 225 -1.67 13.34 22.23
C VAL A 225 -2.50 14.62 22.11
N THR A 226 -1.85 15.71 21.71
CA THR A 226 -2.52 17.02 21.57
C THR A 226 -3.49 16.99 20.39
N PRO A 227 -4.77 17.37 20.55
CA PRO A 227 -5.73 17.42 19.47
C PRO A 227 -5.36 18.48 18.42
N PRO A 228 -5.86 18.32 17.17
CA PRO A 228 -5.65 19.33 16.14
C PRO A 228 -6.43 20.62 16.45
N ALA A 229 -6.09 21.69 15.71
CA ALA A 229 -6.86 22.92 15.78
C ALA A 229 -8.28 22.68 15.27
N GLU A 230 -9.25 23.35 15.90
CA GLU A 230 -10.65 23.31 15.52
C GLU A 230 -10.86 23.77 14.07
N GLY A 231 -11.74 23.09 13.34
CA GLY A 231 -12.03 23.36 11.92
C GLY A 231 -10.90 23.01 10.94
N SER A 232 -9.83 22.35 11.41
CA SER A 232 -8.72 21.95 10.54
C SER A 232 -9.04 20.71 9.70
N ASP A 233 -8.32 20.52 8.58
CA ASP A 233 -8.40 19.31 7.76
C ASP A 233 -8.09 18.04 8.57
N LEU A 234 -7.26 18.18 9.60
CA LEU A 234 -6.90 17.10 10.51
C LEU A 234 -8.09 16.67 11.40
N GLU A 235 -8.88 17.64 11.87
CA GLU A 235 -10.13 17.35 12.58
C GLU A 235 -11.11 16.61 11.64
N ALA A 236 -11.33 17.15 10.45
CA ALA A 236 -12.20 16.52 9.46
C ALA A 236 -11.76 15.09 9.11
N GLY A 237 -10.45 14.87 8.93
CA GLY A 237 -9.87 13.55 8.72
C GLY A 237 -10.06 12.59 9.90
N THR A 238 -9.96 13.10 11.14
CA THR A 238 -10.17 12.31 12.35
C THR A 238 -11.63 11.89 12.50
N ARG A 239 -12.58 12.81 12.28
CA ARG A 239 -14.02 12.53 12.28
C ARG A 239 -14.36 11.48 11.22
N ARG A 240 -13.78 11.57 10.03
CA ARG A 240 -13.98 10.58 8.97
C ARG A 240 -13.46 9.20 9.38
N LEU A 241 -12.26 9.11 9.98
CA LEU A 241 -11.74 7.85 10.47
C LEU A 241 -12.63 7.25 11.56
N LEU A 242 -13.17 8.08 12.48
CA LEU A 242 -14.14 7.64 13.48
C LEU A 242 -15.40 7.04 12.81
N LYS A 243 -15.99 7.76 11.85
CA LYS A 243 -17.13 7.26 11.07
C LYS A 243 -16.82 5.93 10.39
N ALA A 244 -15.66 5.82 9.78
CA ALA A 244 -15.22 4.62 9.06
C ALA A 244 -15.03 3.42 10.01
N LEU A 245 -14.38 3.63 11.18
CA LEU A 245 -14.19 2.59 12.19
C LEU A 245 -15.51 2.16 12.80
N LEU A 246 -16.45 3.09 13.01
CA LEU A 246 -17.78 2.77 13.49
C LEU A 246 -18.55 1.93 12.47
N ALA A 247 -18.47 2.29 11.19
CA ALA A 247 -19.07 1.52 10.10
C ALA A 247 -18.50 0.09 9.99
N GLU A 248 -17.19 -0.10 10.22
CA GLU A 248 -16.59 -1.44 10.26
C GLU A 248 -17.20 -2.31 11.35
N ARG A 249 -17.51 -1.73 12.50
CA ARG A 249 -18.06 -2.43 13.67
C ARG A 249 -19.55 -2.71 13.59
N LEU A 250 -20.30 -1.86 12.90
CA LEU A 250 -21.75 -2.02 12.72
C LEU A 250 -22.07 -2.91 11.50
N PHE A 251 -21.27 -2.85 10.47
CA PHE A 251 -21.55 -3.55 9.20
C PHE A 251 -20.39 -4.50 8.84
N ASP A 252 -19.38 -4.01 8.14
CA ASP A 252 -18.25 -4.80 7.71
C ASP A 252 -17.02 -3.94 7.31
N ARG A 253 -15.92 -4.62 6.98
CA ARG A 253 -14.70 -3.95 6.50
C ARG A 253 -14.88 -3.22 5.16
N GLY A 254 -15.81 -3.64 4.33
CA GLY A 254 -16.15 -2.96 3.07
C GLY A 254 -16.72 -1.57 3.33
N ALA A 255 -17.55 -1.42 4.36
CA ALA A 255 -18.11 -0.15 4.80
C ALA A 255 -17.02 0.85 5.24
N LEU A 256 -16.02 0.38 6.02
CA LEU A 256 -14.84 1.19 6.39
C LEU A 256 -14.12 1.69 5.14
N LEU A 257 -13.80 0.79 4.21
CA LEU A 257 -13.05 1.14 3.00
C LEU A 257 -13.82 2.13 2.12
N ARG A 258 -15.13 1.98 1.99
CA ARG A 258 -15.96 2.91 1.22
C ARG A 258 -15.92 4.32 1.79
N ILE A 259 -16.03 4.48 3.11
CA ILE A 259 -15.96 5.80 3.75
C ILE A 259 -14.57 6.42 3.60
N LEU A 260 -13.50 5.64 3.76
CA LEU A 260 -12.14 6.15 3.68
C LEU A 260 -11.73 6.53 2.26
N HIS A 261 -12.13 5.75 1.25
CA HIS A 261 -11.68 5.97 -0.14
C HIS A 261 -12.62 6.84 -0.97
N ALA A 262 -13.86 7.09 -0.52
CA ALA A 262 -14.87 7.73 -1.36
C ALA A 262 -14.58 9.19 -1.73
N ARG A 263 -13.92 9.98 -0.86
CA ARG A 263 -13.82 11.44 -1.07
C ARG A 263 -12.46 12.07 -0.80
N ASP A 264 -11.54 11.43 -0.07
CA ASP A 264 -10.31 12.09 0.41
C ASP A 264 -9.07 11.20 0.44
N ASP A 265 -9.13 10.02 -0.17
CA ASP A 265 -7.93 9.23 -0.44
C ASP A 265 -7.19 9.87 -1.62
N ALA A 266 -6.17 10.67 -1.31
CA ALA A 266 -5.40 11.39 -2.31
C ALA A 266 -4.80 10.46 -3.38
N ASP A 267 -4.35 9.25 -2.96
CA ASP A 267 -3.82 8.24 -3.87
C ASP A 267 -4.90 7.75 -4.83
N PHE A 268 -6.09 7.43 -4.32
CA PHE A 268 -7.23 6.97 -5.11
C PHE A 268 -7.78 8.05 -6.04
N ILE A 269 -7.96 9.28 -5.53
CA ILE A 269 -8.43 10.43 -6.32
C ILE A 269 -7.44 10.72 -7.46
N ARG A 270 -6.12 10.75 -7.16
CA ARG A 270 -5.11 10.95 -8.20
C ARG A 270 -5.15 9.86 -9.26
N ALA A 271 -5.29 8.59 -8.84
CA ALA A 271 -5.41 7.47 -9.75
C ALA A 271 -6.64 7.56 -10.65
N LEU A 272 -7.81 7.92 -10.10
CA LEU A 272 -9.03 8.13 -10.89
C LEU A 272 -8.86 9.26 -11.91
N ASN A 273 -8.24 10.36 -11.53
CA ASN A 273 -7.99 11.48 -12.43
C ASN A 273 -7.03 11.08 -13.55
N LEU A 274 -5.99 10.30 -13.26
CA LEU A 274 -5.08 9.74 -14.25
C LEU A 274 -5.81 8.80 -15.22
N LEU A 275 -6.69 7.90 -14.71
CA LEU A 275 -7.48 7.01 -15.56
C LEU A 275 -8.40 7.77 -16.52
N LYS A 276 -9.00 8.87 -16.05
CA LYS A 276 -9.89 9.72 -16.86
C LYS A 276 -9.13 10.53 -17.92
N ASN A 277 -7.94 11.02 -17.58
CA ASN A 277 -7.15 11.95 -18.40
C ASN A 277 -5.87 11.28 -18.95
N TRP A 278 -5.89 10.00 -19.22
CA TRP A 278 -4.71 9.16 -19.52
C TRP A 278 -3.85 9.73 -20.67
N GLU A 279 -4.50 10.09 -21.78
CA GLU A 279 -3.80 10.64 -22.95
C GLU A 279 -3.22 12.03 -22.67
N ALA A 280 -3.98 12.89 -21.96
CA ALA A 280 -3.53 14.24 -21.62
C ALA A 280 -2.34 14.26 -20.66
N GLU A 281 -2.24 13.24 -19.79
CA GLU A 281 -1.12 13.07 -18.86
C GLU A 281 0.10 12.40 -19.53
N GLY A 282 0.01 12.02 -20.80
CA GLY A 282 1.11 11.38 -21.55
C GLY A 282 1.54 10.03 -20.98
N LEU A 283 0.61 9.31 -20.33
CA LEU A 283 0.90 8.03 -19.69
C LEU A 283 1.10 6.94 -20.75
N PRO A 284 2.00 5.96 -20.50
CA PRO A 284 2.28 4.91 -21.46
C PRO A 284 1.05 4.03 -21.66
N LEU A 285 0.54 3.99 -22.89
CA LEU A 285 -0.39 2.96 -23.34
C LEU A 285 0.43 1.76 -23.80
N LEU A 286 0.03 0.58 -23.38
CA LEU A 286 0.49 -0.64 -23.99
C LEU A 286 -0.23 -0.78 -25.33
N GLU A 287 0.44 -0.42 -26.41
CA GLU A 287 -0.03 -0.77 -27.75
C GLU A 287 -0.02 -2.29 -27.89
N ALA A 288 -1.12 -2.86 -28.42
CA ALA A 288 -1.15 -4.23 -28.83
C ALA A 288 0.05 -4.51 -29.74
N GLN A 289 0.85 -5.52 -29.41
CA GLN A 289 1.79 -6.02 -30.40
C GLN A 289 0.96 -6.57 -31.55
N HIS A 290 0.92 -5.85 -32.65
CA HIS A 290 0.61 -6.47 -33.92
C HIS A 290 1.69 -7.52 -34.11
N GLU A 291 1.30 -8.79 -34.01
CA GLU A 291 2.12 -9.93 -34.39
C GLU A 291 2.62 -9.64 -35.81
N ARG A 292 3.89 -9.26 -35.90
CA ARG A 292 4.58 -9.37 -37.19
C ARG A 292 4.79 -10.87 -37.37
N GLN A 293 4.02 -11.41 -38.28
CA GLN A 293 4.17 -12.73 -38.85
C GLN A 293 5.60 -12.93 -39.40
#